data_46af508fcff1c0043e5b8ea141cbfdbc
#
_entry.id   46af508fcff1c0043e5b8ea141cbfdbc
#
_cell.length_a   1.000
_cell.length_b   1.000
_cell.length_c   1.000
_cell.angle_alpha   90.00
_cell.angle_beta   90.00
_cell.angle_gamma   90.00
#
_symmetry.space_group_name_H-M   'P 1'
#
loop_
_entity.id
_entity.type
_entity.pdbx_description
1 polymer ?
#
loop_
_entity_poly.entity_id
_entity_poly.type
_entity_poly.pdbx_seq_one_letter_code
_entity_poly.pdbx_strand_id
1 'polypeptide(L)'
;MKKKILIISGGISKERLISLKTGEQVAKELKKNNFNVKICEPNQKLLKIIKKFKPNIIFNALHGQFGEDGYIQTIIETFNIPYTHSGVLASARAMDKIISKKIFIKKKILTPKFIRYSFDKSRDQIIKIVRDKLKFPVVIKPINEGSSVNVFICNKNNFFKNLQKLKIYNNIIIEQFIPGREIQAAIMGKKKLGVIELKPKRKFYDFEAKYNPKSQTEHIIPVNLSKKNLNKVMSIALNAHKIIGCKGISRSDFKFHNNKFYLLEINTQPGMTNLSLVPEIAAFHGLSFINLLKWILDDASTNR
;
A
#
# COMPACT_ATOMS: atom_id res chain seq x y z
N MET A 1 20.32 -0.50 -28.58
CA MET A 1 19.89 0.78 -27.96
C MET A 1 19.57 0.57 -26.49
N LYS A 2 19.86 1.57 -25.62
CA LYS A 2 19.49 1.50 -24.19
C LYS A 2 17.96 1.51 -24.03
N LYS A 3 17.42 0.60 -23.20
CA LYS A 3 15.97 0.52 -22.91
C LYS A 3 15.50 1.83 -22.27
N LYS A 4 14.47 2.47 -22.82
CA LYS A 4 13.93 3.75 -22.38
C LYS A 4 12.89 3.54 -21.30
N ILE A 5 13.10 4.10 -20.12
CA ILE A 5 12.18 4.00 -18.97
C ILE A 5 11.66 5.38 -18.63
N LEU A 6 10.34 5.56 -18.65
CA LEU A 6 9.70 6.76 -18.16
C LEU A 6 9.21 6.50 -16.73
N ILE A 7 9.73 7.25 -15.77
CA ILE A 7 9.30 7.17 -14.37
C ILE A 7 8.27 8.27 -14.14
N ILE A 8 7.06 7.88 -13.71
CA ILE A 8 6.03 8.83 -13.29
C ILE A 8 6.08 8.92 -11.76
N SER A 9 6.37 10.11 -11.21
CA SER A 9 6.46 10.36 -9.78
C SER A 9 5.90 11.73 -9.41
N GLY A 10 5.70 12.02 -8.13
CA GLY A 10 5.07 13.24 -7.64
C GLY A 10 3.55 13.11 -7.54
N GLY A 11 2.83 13.85 -8.34
CA GLY A 11 1.36 13.81 -8.39
C GLY A 11 0.69 14.70 -7.34
N ILE A 12 -0.62 14.48 -7.13
CA ILE A 12 -1.49 15.37 -6.33
C ILE A 12 -1.80 14.83 -4.93
N SER A 13 -1.38 13.61 -4.61
CA SER A 13 -1.68 12.99 -3.32
C SER A 13 -0.88 13.63 -2.17
N LYS A 14 -1.32 13.39 -0.94
CA LYS A 14 -0.58 13.77 0.27
C LYS A 14 0.79 13.07 0.38
N GLU A 15 1.01 12.02 -0.41
CA GLU A 15 2.25 11.25 -0.47
C GLU A 15 3.21 11.72 -1.58
N ARG A 16 2.96 12.90 -2.20
CA ARG A 16 3.75 13.44 -3.30
C ARG A 16 5.25 13.45 -3.02
N LEU A 17 5.67 13.87 -1.83
CA LEU A 17 7.09 13.93 -1.47
C LEU A 17 7.74 12.54 -1.43
N ILE A 18 7.02 11.52 -0.98
CA ILE A 18 7.49 10.13 -0.96
C ILE A 18 7.59 9.58 -2.37
N SER A 19 6.62 9.91 -3.21
CA SER A 19 6.61 9.56 -4.63
C SER A 19 7.82 10.16 -5.37
N LEU A 20 8.13 11.43 -5.16
CA LEU A 20 9.31 12.08 -5.74
C LEU A 20 10.59 11.36 -5.30
N LYS A 21 10.78 11.09 -4.01
CA LYS A 21 11.93 10.33 -3.48
C LYS A 21 12.03 8.93 -4.09
N THR A 22 10.91 8.22 -4.22
CA THR A 22 10.86 6.92 -4.91
C THR A 22 11.35 7.05 -6.35
N GLY A 23 10.80 8.01 -7.10
CA GLY A 23 11.18 8.25 -8.49
C GLY A 23 12.65 8.59 -8.67
N GLU A 24 13.20 9.46 -7.82
CA GLU A 24 14.62 9.84 -7.84
C GLU A 24 15.55 8.65 -7.56
N GLN A 25 15.24 7.82 -6.55
CA GLN A 25 16.07 6.67 -6.21
C GLN A 25 16.04 5.60 -7.29
N VAL A 26 14.86 5.28 -7.82
CA VAL A 26 14.70 4.37 -8.95
C VAL A 26 15.46 4.88 -10.17
N ALA A 27 15.33 6.18 -10.49
CA ALA A 27 16.04 6.77 -11.62
C ALA A 27 17.57 6.73 -11.46
N LYS A 28 18.07 7.06 -10.27
CA LYS A 28 19.50 7.02 -9.95
C LYS A 28 20.07 5.62 -10.18
N GLU A 29 19.38 4.60 -9.66
CA GLU A 29 19.84 3.23 -9.76
C GLU A 29 19.76 2.68 -11.20
N LEU A 30 18.68 2.96 -11.92
CA LEU A 30 18.54 2.53 -13.32
C LEU A 30 19.55 3.23 -14.24
N LYS A 31 19.84 4.54 -14.04
CA LYS A 31 20.85 5.26 -14.82
C LYS A 31 22.25 4.68 -14.64
N LYS A 32 22.63 4.32 -13.39
CA LYS A 32 23.90 3.64 -13.09
C LYS A 32 24.02 2.28 -13.83
N ASN A 33 22.90 1.65 -14.13
CA ASN A 33 22.83 0.36 -14.82
C ASN A 33 22.48 0.49 -16.32
N ASN A 34 22.89 1.59 -16.95
CA ASN A 34 22.81 1.81 -18.39
C ASN A 34 21.39 1.90 -18.99
N PHE A 35 20.34 2.17 -18.22
CA PHE A 35 19.03 2.49 -18.76
C PHE A 35 18.95 3.97 -19.18
N ASN A 36 18.16 4.25 -20.22
CA ASN A 36 17.82 5.62 -20.61
C ASN A 36 16.56 6.06 -19.85
N VAL A 37 16.73 6.87 -18.80
CA VAL A 37 15.68 7.19 -17.84
C VAL A 37 15.26 8.64 -17.93
N LYS A 38 13.95 8.88 -18.01
CA LYS A 38 13.31 10.18 -17.85
C LYS A 38 12.31 10.13 -16.70
N ILE A 39 12.28 11.19 -15.88
CA ILE A 39 11.28 11.37 -14.82
C ILE A 39 10.28 12.44 -15.27
N CYS A 40 9.01 12.26 -14.97
CA CYS A 40 7.99 13.29 -15.12
C CYS A 40 6.91 13.19 -14.02
N GLU A 41 6.27 14.33 -13.74
CA GLU A 41 5.05 14.34 -12.95
C GLU A 41 3.82 14.13 -13.84
N PRO A 42 2.73 13.54 -13.30
CA PRO A 42 1.48 13.32 -14.04
C PRO A 42 0.67 14.62 -14.14
N ASN A 43 1.13 15.53 -14.97
CA ASN A 43 0.48 16.81 -15.27
C ASN A 43 0.14 16.90 -16.77
N GLN A 44 -0.36 18.04 -17.21
CA GLN A 44 -0.75 18.29 -18.61
C GLN A 44 0.36 17.96 -19.64
N LYS A 45 1.63 17.96 -19.22
CA LYS A 45 2.78 17.65 -20.10
C LYS A 45 3.01 16.13 -20.28
N LEU A 46 2.39 15.27 -19.43
CA LEU A 46 2.63 13.82 -19.44
C LEU A 46 2.43 13.20 -20.83
N LEU A 47 1.29 13.49 -21.47
CA LEU A 47 0.95 12.96 -22.78
C LEU A 47 1.99 13.37 -23.85
N LYS A 48 2.41 14.63 -23.83
CA LYS A 48 3.45 15.15 -24.74
C LYS A 48 4.80 14.47 -24.50
N ILE A 49 5.14 14.22 -23.23
CA ILE A 49 6.38 13.53 -22.84
C ILE A 49 6.36 12.09 -23.31
N ILE A 50 5.27 11.35 -23.12
CA ILE A 50 5.12 9.96 -23.59
C ILE A 50 5.33 9.90 -25.10
N LYS A 51 4.62 10.74 -25.88
CA LYS A 51 4.72 10.79 -27.36
C LYS A 51 6.12 11.13 -27.85
N LYS A 52 6.82 12.11 -27.20
CA LYS A 52 8.17 12.56 -27.59
C LYS A 52 9.25 11.55 -27.17
N PHE A 53 9.20 11.04 -25.94
CA PHE A 53 10.24 10.17 -25.39
C PHE A 53 10.13 8.73 -25.91
N LYS A 54 8.90 8.26 -26.22
CA LYS A 54 8.60 6.90 -26.69
C LYS A 54 9.22 5.84 -25.78
N PRO A 55 8.79 5.76 -24.49
CA PRO A 55 9.36 4.82 -23.53
C PRO A 55 9.04 3.37 -23.92
N ASN A 56 9.94 2.45 -23.64
CA ASN A 56 9.69 1.01 -23.72
C ASN A 56 8.85 0.52 -22.55
N ILE A 57 9.03 1.15 -21.36
CA ILE A 57 8.29 0.82 -20.15
C ILE A 57 8.02 2.12 -19.36
N ILE A 58 6.85 2.19 -18.75
CA ILE A 58 6.49 3.21 -17.78
C ILE A 58 6.62 2.61 -16.38
N PHE A 59 7.52 3.18 -15.56
CA PHE A 59 7.62 2.85 -14.14
C PHE A 59 6.71 3.78 -13.36
N ASN A 60 5.65 3.23 -12.77
CA ASN A 60 4.78 3.98 -11.89
C ASN A 60 5.40 4.05 -10.48
N ALA A 61 5.84 5.25 -10.07
CA ALA A 61 6.39 5.54 -8.76
C ALA A 61 5.50 6.49 -7.94
N LEU A 62 4.23 6.63 -8.36
CA LEU A 62 3.24 7.42 -7.62
C LEU A 62 2.79 6.68 -6.37
N HIS A 63 2.30 7.43 -5.38
CA HIS A 63 1.73 6.88 -4.15
C HIS A 63 0.39 7.55 -3.82
N GLY A 64 -0.52 6.77 -3.21
CA GLY A 64 -1.83 7.23 -2.81
C GLY A 64 -2.79 7.47 -3.99
N GLN A 65 -3.72 8.41 -3.79
CA GLN A 65 -4.72 8.77 -4.81
C GLN A 65 -4.07 9.15 -6.14
N PHE A 66 -4.76 8.87 -7.24
CA PHE A 66 -4.31 9.01 -8.61
C PHE A 66 -3.22 8.00 -9.01
N GLY A 67 -2.34 7.61 -8.09
CA GLY A 67 -1.24 6.68 -8.36
C GLY A 67 -1.56 5.21 -8.16
N GLU A 68 -2.39 4.91 -7.14
CA GLU A 68 -2.65 3.55 -6.67
C GLU A 68 -4.14 3.16 -6.76
N ASP A 69 -4.99 4.00 -7.36
CA ASP A 69 -6.45 3.83 -7.41
C ASP A 69 -7.00 3.43 -8.78
N GLY A 70 -6.14 3.19 -9.77
CA GLY A 70 -6.50 2.83 -11.13
C GLY A 70 -6.54 4.02 -12.09
N TYR A 71 -6.49 5.26 -11.61
CA TYR A 71 -6.64 6.44 -12.46
C TYR A 71 -5.49 6.59 -13.45
N ILE A 72 -4.25 6.65 -12.97
CA ILE A 72 -3.08 6.77 -13.85
C ILE A 72 -2.90 5.53 -14.72
N GLN A 73 -3.25 4.34 -14.20
CA GLN A 73 -3.18 3.09 -14.95
C GLN A 73 -4.10 3.17 -16.18
N THR A 74 -5.33 3.68 -16.02
CA THR A 74 -6.26 3.90 -17.15
C THR A 74 -5.66 4.82 -18.22
N ILE A 75 -5.00 5.91 -17.82
CA ILE A 75 -4.33 6.82 -18.75
C ILE A 75 -3.20 6.10 -19.49
N ILE A 76 -2.37 5.33 -18.78
CA ILE A 76 -1.23 4.62 -19.37
C ILE A 76 -1.71 3.54 -20.38
N GLU A 77 -2.76 2.82 -20.05
CA GLU A 77 -3.36 1.78 -20.94
C GLU A 77 -3.71 2.34 -22.31
N THR A 78 -4.15 3.61 -22.44
CA THR A 78 -4.49 4.24 -23.72
C THR A 78 -3.29 4.35 -24.69
N PHE A 79 -2.06 4.24 -24.19
CA PHE A 79 -0.83 4.29 -25.00
C PHE A 79 -0.32 2.92 -25.41
N ASN A 80 -0.91 1.85 -24.90
CA ASN A 80 -0.45 0.47 -25.14
C ASN A 80 1.05 0.27 -24.84
N ILE A 81 1.55 0.92 -23.79
CA ILE A 81 2.93 0.82 -23.30
C ILE A 81 2.96 -0.03 -22.04
N PRO A 82 3.84 -1.04 -21.96
CA PRO A 82 4.04 -1.82 -20.74
C PRO A 82 4.34 -0.93 -19.53
N TYR A 83 3.71 -1.22 -18.39
CA TYR A 83 3.94 -0.48 -17.16
C TYR A 83 4.05 -1.40 -15.95
N THR A 84 4.65 -0.89 -14.89
CA THR A 84 4.96 -1.65 -13.67
C THR A 84 3.79 -1.68 -12.71
N HIS A 85 3.82 -2.66 -11.77
CA HIS A 85 2.86 -2.85 -10.70
C HIS A 85 1.47 -3.29 -11.19
N SER A 86 0.45 -3.12 -10.36
CA SER A 86 -0.91 -3.61 -10.63
C SER A 86 -1.66 -2.72 -11.62
N GLY A 87 -2.59 -3.32 -12.35
CA GLY A 87 -3.44 -2.62 -13.31
C GLY A 87 -4.64 -1.92 -12.67
N VAL A 88 -5.52 -1.40 -13.52
CA VAL A 88 -6.67 -0.56 -13.16
C VAL A 88 -7.54 -1.19 -12.07
N LEU A 89 -8.07 -2.39 -12.33
CA LEU A 89 -9.04 -3.03 -11.43
C LEU A 89 -8.43 -3.45 -10.10
N ALA A 90 -7.20 -3.96 -10.11
CA ALA A 90 -6.53 -4.40 -8.90
C ALA A 90 -6.18 -3.20 -8.00
N SER A 91 -5.69 -2.12 -8.57
CA SER A 91 -5.40 -0.87 -7.87
C SER A 91 -6.67 -0.27 -7.25
N ALA A 92 -7.75 -0.14 -8.02
CA ALA A 92 -9.02 0.38 -7.52
C ALA A 92 -9.61 -0.48 -6.38
N ARG A 93 -9.57 -1.82 -6.52
CA ARG A 93 -10.05 -2.74 -5.47
C ARG A 93 -9.22 -2.67 -4.20
N ALA A 94 -7.90 -2.56 -4.32
CA ALA A 94 -7.00 -2.50 -3.18
C ALA A 94 -7.12 -1.18 -2.42
N MET A 95 -7.25 -0.06 -3.14
CA MET A 95 -7.36 1.27 -2.56
C MET A 95 -8.65 1.46 -1.74
N ASP A 96 -9.77 0.91 -2.20
CA ASP A 96 -11.02 0.92 -1.45
C ASP A 96 -11.03 -0.15 -0.35
N LYS A 97 -10.86 0.30 0.91
CA LYS A 97 -10.82 -0.58 2.08
C LYS A 97 -12.11 -1.38 2.30
N ILE A 98 -13.26 -0.88 1.85
CA ILE A 98 -14.54 -1.61 1.96
C ILE A 98 -14.58 -2.73 0.93
N ILE A 99 -14.21 -2.43 -0.31
CA ILE A 99 -14.21 -3.40 -1.42
C ILE A 99 -13.19 -4.50 -1.14
N SER A 100 -11.94 -4.14 -0.81
CA SER A 100 -10.88 -5.11 -0.52
C SER A 100 -11.25 -6.04 0.63
N LYS A 101 -11.79 -5.52 1.75
CA LYS A 101 -12.22 -6.32 2.89
C LYS A 101 -13.42 -7.23 2.57
N LYS A 102 -14.38 -6.79 1.76
CA LYS A 102 -15.47 -7.66 1.28
C LYS A 102 -14.94 -8.83 0.45
N ILE A 103 -13.93 -8.58 -0.41
CA ILE A 103 -13.25 -9.63 -1.18
C ILE A 103 -12.52 -10.60 -0.23
N PHE A 104 -11.78 -10.08 0.77
CA PHE A 104 -11.08 -10.90 1.77
C PHE A 104 -12.05 -11.82 2.53
N ILE A 105 -13.17 -11.28 3.01
CA ILE A 105 -14.19 -12.06 3.74
C ILE A 105 -14.78 -13.15 2.84
N LYS A 106 -15.16 -12.82 1.60
CA LYS A 106 -15.70 -13.80 0.63
C LYS A 106 -14.73 -14.96 0.37
N LYS A 107 -13.43 -14.69 0.47
CA LYS A 107 -12.34 -15.66 0.28
C LYS A 107 -11.79 -16.22 1.60
N LYS A 108 -12.51 -16.04 2.72
CA LYS A 108 -12.19 -16.58 4.05
C LYS A 108 -10.84 -16.09 4.59
N ILE A 109 -10.35 -14.92 4.15
CA ILE A 109 -9.20 -14.23 4.73
C ILE A 109 -9.68 -13.40 5.90
N LEU A 110 -9.10 -13.62 7.07
CA LEU A 110 -9.46 -12.91 8.29
C LEU A 110 -9.04 -11.44 8.20
N THR A 111 -9.99 -10.53 8.45
CA THR A 111 -9.79 -9.08 8.52
C THR A 111 -10.57 -8.53 9.72
N PRO A 112 -10.21 -7.36 10.30
CA PRO A 112 -11.01 -6.75 11.37
C PRO A 112 -12.47 -6.59 10.94
N LYS A 113 -13.41 -6.83 11.85
CA LYS A 113 -14.82 -6.49 11.64
C LYS A 113 -14.93 -4.99 11.37
N PHE A 114 -15.82 -4.58 10.47
CA PHE A 114 -15.95 -3.19 10.09
C PHE A 114 -17.38 -2.80 9.72
N ILE A 115 -17.63 -1.50 9.76
CA ILE A 115 -18.83 -0.85 9.22
C ILE A 115 -18.41 0.33 8.34
N ARG A 116 -19.17 0.60 7.27
CA ARG A 116 -19.12 1.85 6.53
C ARG A 116 -19.99 2.88 7.26
N TYR A 117 -19.54 4.12 7.32
CA TYR A 117 -20.28 5.20 7.94
C TYR A 117 -20.22 6.47 7.07
N SER A 118 -21.39 7.07 6.83
CA SER A 118 -21.59 8.23 5.93
C SER A 118 -22.13 9.46 6.65
N PHE A 119 -21.95 9.56 7.97
CA PHE A 119 -22.36 10.70 8.81
C PHE A 119 -23.87 10.98 8.81
N ASP A 120 -24.68 9.97 8.52
CA ASP A 120 -26.13 9.98 8.42
C ASP A 120 -26.86 9.68 9.74
N LYS A 121 -26.14 9.40 10.81
CA LYS A 121 -26.69 8.98 12.11
C LYS A 121 -26.34 9.96 13.22
N SER A 122 -27.25 10.07 14.20
CA SER A 122 -26.97 10.83 15.42
C SER A 122 -25.79 10.25 16.21
N ARG A 123 -25.25 11.05 17.13
CA ARG A 123 -24.16 10.64 18.02
C ARG A 123 -24.47 9.34 18.77
N ASP A 124 -25.66 9.27 19.35
CA ASP A 124 -26.03 8.11 20.19
C ASP A 124 -26.26 6.86 19.34
N GLN A 125 -26.87 7.02 18.16
CA GLN A 125 -27.08 5.94 17.21
C GLN A 125 -25.74 5.32 16.76
N ILE A 126 -24.75 6.15 16.35
CA ILE A 126 -23.46 5.59 15.89
C ILE A 126 -22.67 4.96 17.04
N ILE A 127 -22.71 5.55 18.25
CA ILE A 127 -22.06 4.96 19.44
C ILE A 127 -22.68 3.60 19.78
N LYS A 128 -24.02 3.50 19.74
CA LYS A 128 -24.74 2.23 19.95
C LYS A 128 -24.33 1.17 18.92
N ILE A 129 -24.32 1.52 17.63
CA ILE A 129 -23.93 0.60 16.55
C ILE A 129 -22.48 0.11 16.73
N VAL A 130 -21.56 1.01 17.07
CA VAL A 130 -20.14 0.65 17.28
C VAL A 130 -20.00 -0.27 18.48
N ARG A 131 -20.66 0.04 19.62
CA ARG A 131 -20.64 -0.81 20.82
C ARG A 131 -21.16 -2.20 20.53
N ASP A 132 -22.29 -2.30 19.83
CA ASP A 132 -22.98 -3.58 19.64
C ASP A 132 -22.28 -4.46 18.58
N LYS A 133 -21.75 -3.88 17.50
CA LYS A 133 -21.15 -4.62 16.37
C LYS A 133 -19.64 -4.80 16.46
N LEU A 134 -18.90 -3.82 16.98
CA LEU A 134 -17.42 -3.80 16.93
C LEU A 134 -16.77 -3.87 18.31
N LYS A 135 -17.39 -3.31 19.35
CA LYS A 135 -16.84 -3.02 20.69
C LYS A 135 -15.68 -2.03 20.64
N PHE A 136 -15.58 -1.19 21.66
CA PHE A 136 -14.44 -0.29 21.82
C PHE A 136 -13.22 -1.03 22.40
N PRO A 137 -11.98 -0.61 22.05
CA PRO A 137 -11.63 0.47 21.14
C PRO A 137 -11.85 0.10 19.65
N VAL A 138 -12.00 1.13 18.80
CA VAL A 138 -12.14 1.00 17.35
C VAL A 138 -11.13 1.86 16.63
N VAL A 139 -10.88 1.56 15.36
CA VAL A 139 -10.09 2.39 14.44
C VAL A 139 -11.05 3.07 13.47
N ILE A 140 -10.95 4.39 13.32
CA ILE A 140 -11.68 5.14 12.32
C ILE A 140 -10.70 5.73 11.30
N LYS A 141 -11.02 5.63 10.02
CA LYS A 141 -10.13 6.08 8.94
C LYS A 141 -10.90 6.34 7.64
N PRO A 142 -10.36 7.15 6.73
CA PRO A 142 -10.89 7.28 5.38
C PRO A 142 -10.85 5.93 4.64
N ILE A 143 -11.76 5.75 3.67
CA ILE A 143 -11.83 4.52 2.87
C ILE A 143 -10.65 4.44 1.89
N ASN A 144 -10.32 5.57 1.23
CA ASN A 144 -9.42 5.63 0.07
C ASN A 144 -8.13 6.44 0.32
N GLU A 145 -7.65 6.49 1.56
CA GLU A 145 -6.37 7.13 1.89
C GLU A 145 -5.30 6.10 2.24
N GLY A 146 -4.04 6.43 1.92
CA GLY A 146 -2.86 5.65 2.25
C GLY A 146 -2.11 6.18 3.47
N SER A 147 -0.93 5.62 3.74
CA SER A 147 0.08 6.11 4.70
C SER A 147 -0.41 6.47 6.10
N SER A 148 -1.47 5.83 6.59
CA SER A 148 -2.08 6.12 7.91
C SER A 148 -2.57 7.57 8.08
N VAL A 149 -2.82 8.28 6.97
CA VAL A 149 -3.38 9.64 7.00
C VAL A 149 -4.77 9.60 7.61
N ASN A 150 -4.99 10.43 8.65
CA ASN A 150 -6.27 10.54 9.36
C ASN A 150 -6.81 9.21 9.91
N VAL A 151 -5.92 8.36 10.43
CA VAL A 151 -6.27 7.14 11.16
C VAL A 151 -6.28 7.43 12.66
N PHE A 152 -7.38 7.12 13.34
CA PHE A 152 -7.52 7.34 14.78
C PHE A 152 -7.94 6.07 15.49
N ILE A 153 -7.25 5.72 16.58
CA ILE A 153 -7.69 4.71 17.54
C ILE A 153 -8.56 5.40 18.57
N CYS A 154 -9.79 4.95 18.70
CA CYS A 154 -10.81 5.59 19.51
C CYS A 154 -11.36 4.68 20.60
N ASN A 155 -11.38 5.18 21.83
CA ASN A 155 -12.24 4.69 22.89
C ASN A 155 -13.58 5.44 22.87
N LYS A 156 -14.51 5.10 23.76
CA LYS A 156 -15.83 5.74 23.83
C LYS A 156 -15.75 7.25 24.02
N ASN A 157 -14.77 7.75 24.81
CA ASN A 157 -14.68 9.15 25.20
C ASN A 157 -14.18 10.06 24.06
N ASN A 158 -13.22 9.59 23.25
CA ASN A 158 -12.62 10.39 22.18
C ASN A 158 -13.19 10.07 20.79
N PHE A 159 -14.07 9.06 20.67
CA PHE A 159 -14.61 8.60 19.39
C PHE A 159 -15.30 9.72 18.61
N PHE A 160 -16.26 10.40 19.22
CA PHE A 160 -17.03 11.42 18.51
C PHE A 160 -16.19 12.63 18.10
N LYS A 161 -15.26 13.09 18.96
CA LYS A 161 -14.32 14.17 18.65
C LYS A 161 -13.47 13.84 17.42
N ASN A 162 -12.95 12.62 17.34
CA ASN A 162 -12.13 12.19 16.19
C ASN A 162 -13.00 11.91 14.95
N LEU A 163 -14.22 11.43 15.15
CA LEU A 163 -15.18 11.20 14.05
C LEU A 163 -15.47 12.50 13.29
N GLN A 164 -15.66 13.62 14.00
CA GLN A 164 -15.92 14.93 13.39
C GLN A 164 -14.77 15.41 12.49
N LYS A 165 -13.50 15.07 12.84
CA LYS A 165 -12.35 15.41 11.98
C LYS A 165 -12.39 14.70 10.62
N LEU A 166 -13.11 13.59 10.51
CA LEU A 166 -13.24 12.82 9.29
C LEU A 166 -14.45 13.20 8.44
N LYS A 167 -15.26 14.17 8.86
CA LYS A 167 -16.47 14.57 8.14
C LYS A 167 -16.19 15.04 6.70
N ILE A 168 -15.01 15.58 6.44
CA ILE A 168 -14.53 16.01 5.12
C ILE A 168 -14.51 14.88 4.07
N TYR A 169 -14.50 13.62 4.51
CA TYR A 169 -14.42 12.45 3.61
C TYR A 169 -15.78 11.89 3.19
N ASN A 170 -16.91 12.47 3.65
CA ASN A 170 -18.28 11.97 3.40
C ASN A 170 -18.50 10.50 3.81
N ASN A 171 -17.56 9.63 3.55
CA ASN A 171 -17.61 8.20 3.88
C ASN A 171 -16.30 7.76 4.52
N ILE A 172 -16.41 6.99 5.60
CA ILE A 172 -15.29 6.40 6.32
C ILE A 172 -15.54 4.93 6.64
N ILE A 173 -14.48 4.25 7.06
CA ILE A 173 -14.57 2.92 7.65
C ILE A 173 -14.30 3.00 9.15
N ILE A 174 -15.12 2.31 9.94
CA ILE A 174 -14.93 2.09 11.38
C ILE A 174 -14.63 0.62 11.56
N GLU A 175 -13.48 0.28 12.13
CA GLU A 175 -13.01 -1.09 12.28
C GLU A 175 -12.81 -1.46 13.75
N GLN A 176 -12.99 -2.73 14.07
CA GLN A 176 -12.55 -3.29 15.32
C GLN A 176 -11.03 -3.07 15.47
N PHE A 177 -10.59 -2.53 16.60
CA PHE A 177 -9.18 -2.47 16.91
C PHE A 177 -8.63 -3.86 17.20
N ILE A 178 -7.58 -4.26 16.47
CA ILE A 178 -6.86 -5.51 16.72
C ILE A 178 -5.53 -5.15 17.38
N PRO A 179 -5.31 -5.53 18.64
CA PRO A 179 -4.01 -5.35 19.28
C PRO A 179 -2.98 -6.32 18.69
N GLY A 180 -1.72 -6.20 19.15
CA GLY A 180 -0.66 -7.13 18.79
C GLY A 180 0.34 -6.57 17.78
N ARG A 181 1.14 -7.49 17.21
CA ARG A 181 2.32 -7.19 16.41
C ARG A 181 1.93 -6.75 15.00
N GLU A 182 2.68 -5.81 14.42
CA GLU A 182 2.51 -5.40 13.03
C GLU A 182 3.44 -6.19 12.12
N ILE A 183 2.87 -7.03 11.28
CA ILE A 183 3.59 -7.90 10.37
C ILE A 183 3.28 -7.47 8.92
N GLN A 184 4.33 -7.29 8.13
CA GLN A 184 4.23 -6.93 6.73
C GLN A 184 4.77 -8.08 5.89
N ALA A 185 4.04 -8.50 4.86
CA ALA A 185 4.45 -9.58 3.97
C ALA A 185 4.47 -9.10 2.51
N ALA A 186 5.60 -9.29 1.83
CA ALA A 186 5.80 -8.91 0.45
C ALA A 186 5.69 -10.11 -0.50
N ILE A 187 4.99 -9.89 -1.61
CA ILE A 187 4.82 -10.85 -2.72
C ILE A 187 5.41 -10.23 -3.97
N MET A 188 6.13 -11.04 -4.75
CA MET A 188 6.76 -10.67 -6.01
C MET A 188 6.26 -11.61 -7.11
N GLY A 189 5.25 -11.20 -7.86
CA GLY A 189 4.51 -12.03 -8.79
C GLY A 189 3.88 -13.25 -8.12
N LYS A 190 4.38 -14.45 -8.40
CA LYS A 190 3.94 -15.70 -7.75
C LYS A 190 4.81 -16.11 -6.56
N LYS A 191 5.91 -15.40 -6.31
CA LYS A 191 6.90 -15.73 -5.27
C LYS A 191 6.59 -15.02 -3.96
N LYS A 192 6.73 -15.71 -2.86
CA LYS A 192 6.72 -15.18 -1.50
C LYS A 192 8.09 -14.54 -1.26
N LEU A 193 8.16 -13.19 -1.23
CA LEU A 193 9.44 -12.49 -1.10
C LEU A 193 9.97 -12.55 0.33
N GLY A 194 9.15 -12.20 1.31
CA GLY A 194 9.55 -12.24 2.72
C GLY A 194 8.60 -11.50 3.64
N VAL A 195 8.97 -11.45 4.91
CA VAL A 195 8.18 -10.87 6.01
C VAL A 195 9.08 -9.98 6.85
N ILE A 196 8.53 -8.86 7.31
CA ILE A 196 9.16 -7.94 8.26
C ILE A 196 8.16 -7.56 9.35
N GLU A 197 8.63 -7.34 10.57
CA GLU A 197 7.82 -6.82 11.66
C GLU A 197 8.18 -5.36 11.91
N LEU A 198 7.16 -4.57 12.17
CA LEU A 198 7.31 -3.18 12.56
C LEU A 198 6.95 -3.01 14.04
N LYS A 199 7.88 -2.47 14.80
CA LYS A 199 7.69 -2.18 16.23
C LYS A 199 7.85 -0.68 16.45
N PRO A 200 6.76 0.09 16.34
CA PRO A 200 6.82 1.52 16.59
C PRO A 200 7.10 1.77 18.09
N LYS A 201 7.99 2.71 18.39
CA LYS A 201 8.18 3.17 19.78
C LYS A 201 6.96 3.92 20.32
N ARG A 202 6.13 4.46 19.41
CA ARG A 202 4.84 5.08 19.72
C ARG A 202 3.73 4.03 19.78
N LYS A 203 2.59 4.39 20.41
CA LYS A 203 1.43 3.49 20.52
C LYS A 203 0.84 3.04 19.19
N PHE A 204 1.20 3.70 18.06
CA PHE A 204 0.66 3.40 16.74
C PHE A 204 1.66 3.73 15.62
N TYR A 205 1.65 2.96 14.54
CA TYR A 205 2.45 3.18 13.33
C TYR A 205 1.74 4.17 12.40
N ASP A 206 1.80 5.46 12.75
CA ASP A 206 1.20 6.58 12.03
C ASP A 206 2.11 7.09 10.88
N PHE A 207 1.67 8.16 10.20
CA PHE A 207 2.42 8.79 9.11
C PHE A 207 3.82 9.23 9.56
N GLU A 208 3.95 9.82 10.74
CA GLU A 208 5.26 10.21 11.27
C GLU A 208 6.14 8.98 11.56
N ALA A 209 5.56 7.91 12.10
CA ALA A 209 6.29 6.67 12.36
C ALA A 209 6.80 6.01 11.06
N LYS A 210 6.12 6.24 9.93
CA LYS A 210 6.49 5.70 8.61
C LYS A 210 7.62 6.46 7.92
N TYR A 211 7.65 7.79 8.06
CA TYR A 211 8.47 8.63 7.19
C TYR A 211 9.42 9.59 7.91
N ASN A 212 9.28 9.74 9.23
CA ASN A 212 10.19 10.53 10.02
C ASN A 212 11.33 9.65 10.57
N PRO A 213 12.59 9.86 10.17
CA PRO A 213 13.74 9.09 10.70
C PRO A 213 13.88 9.18 12.22
N LYS A 214 13.36 10.26 12.84
CA LYS A 214 13.36 10.46 14.29
C LYS A 214 12.28 9.65 15.02
N SER A 215 11.34 9.04 14.31
CA SER A 215 10.24 8.24 14.89
C SER A 215 10.70 6.92 15.48
N GLN A 216 11.90 6.46 15.10
CA GLN A 216 12.57 5.28 15.64
C GLN A 216 11.68 4.02 15.62
N THR A 217 10.92 3.80 14.56
CA THR A 217 10.27 2.51 14.35
C THR A 217 11.35 1.45 14.12
N GLU A 218 11.33 0.42 14.95
CA GLU A 218 12.24 -0.72 14.79
C GLU A 218 11.72 -1.64 13.69
N HIS A 219 12.56 -1.93 12.71
CA HIS A 219 12.34 -2.91 11.67
C HIS A 219 13.00 -4.23 12.08
N ILE A 220 12.21 -5.28 12.27
CA ILE A 220 12.70 -6.57 12.74
C ILE A 220 12.65 -7.57 11.58
N ILE A 221 13.82 -7.96 11.11
CA ILE A 221 14.02 -9.01 10.12
C ILE A 221 15.31 -9.76 10.45
N PRO A 222 15.29 -11.09 10.64
CA PRO A 222 14.17 -12.01 10.52
C PRO A 222 13.12 -11.80 11.62
N VAL A 223 11.85 -12.04 11.28
CA VAL A 223 10.74 -11.92 12.24
C VAL A 223 10.74 -13.12 13.17
N ASN A 224 10.65 -12.87 14.48
CA ASN A 224 10.51 -13.93 15.48
C ASN A 224 9.09 -14.54 15.46
N LEU A 225 8.85 -15.41 14.50
CA LEU A 225 7.66 -16.23 14.32
C LEU A 225 8.06 -17.69 14.07
N SER A 226 7.23 -18.63 14.52
CA SER A 226 7.43 -20.03 14.17
C SER A 226 7.37 -20.24 12.64
N LYS A 227 8.09 -21.23 12.12
CA LYS A 227 8.07 -21.61 10.69
C LYS A 227 6.65 -21.82 10.17
N LYS A 228 5.75 -22.39 11.00
CA LYS A 228 4.32 -22.54 10.69
C LYS A 228 3.63 -21.19 10.47
N ASN A 229 3.86 -20.20 11.34
CA ASN A 229 3.26 -18.87 11.24
C ASN A 229 3.86 -18.06 10.10
N LEU A 230 5.16 -18.15 9.84
CA LEU A 230 5.79 -17.53 8.66
C LEU A 230 5.16 -18.05 7.36
N ASN A 231 5.05 -19.37 7.22
CA ASN A 231 4.41 -19.98 6.06
C ASN A 231 2.93 -19.60 5.94
N LYS A 232 2.21 -19.48 7.06
CA LYS A 232 0.81 -19.08 7.09
C LYS A 232 0.61 -17.65 6.61
N VAL A 233 1.35 -16.67 7.15
CA VAL A 233 1.20 -15.26 6.75
C VAL A 233 1.56 -15.05 5.28
N MET A 234 2.64 -15.69 4.81
CA MET A 234 3.05 -15.62 3.40
C MET A 234 2.01 -16.26 2.46
N SER A 235 1.35 -17.35 2.89
CA SER A 235 0.28 -17.97 2.10
C SER A 235 -0.97 -17.10 2.05
N ILE A 236 -1.32 -16.42 3.16
CA ILE A 236 -2.42 -15.44 3.18
C ILE A 236 -2.11 -14.26 2.27
N ALA A 237 -0.89 -13.69 2.33
CA ALA A 237 -0.46 -12.59 1.48
C ALA A 237 -0.49 -12.95 -0.01
N LEU A 238 0.00 -14.15 -0.38
CA LEU A 238 -0.05 -14.63 -1.77
C LEU A 238 -1.50 -14.83 -2.24
N ASN A 239 -2.37 -15.35 -1.38
CA ASN A 239 -3.80 -15.47 -1.71
C ASN A 239 -4.44 -14.10 -1.88
N ALA A 240 -4.18 -13.14 -0.98
CA ALA A 240 -4.68 -11.77 -1.09
C ALA A 240 -4.22 -11.11 -2.40
N HIS A 241 -2.92 -11.25 -2.75
CA HIS A 241 -2.36 -10.78 -4.02
C HIS A 241 -3.15 -11.31 -5.23
N LYS A 242 -3.41 -12.63 -5.25
CA LYS A 242 -4.14 -13.29 -6.34
C LYS A 242 -5.60 -12.85 -6.45
N ILE A 243 -6.34 -12.81 -5.33
CA ILE A 243 -7.78 -12.53 -5.35
C ILE A 243 -8.13 -11.07 -5.63
N ILE A 244 -7.22 -10.14 -5.28
CA ILE A 244 -7.34 -8.73 -5.68
C ILE A 244 -7.02 -8.57 -7.18
N GLY A 245 -6.19 -9.45 -7.73
CA GLY A 245 -5.71 -9.39 -9.11
C GLY A 245 -4.40 -8.60 -9.24
N CYS A 246 -3.62 -8.52 -8.16
CA CYS A 246 -2.34 -7.80 -8.17
C CYS A 246 -1.36 -8.39 -9.19
N LYS A 247 -0.54 -7.52 -9.76
CA LYS A 247 0.61 -7.83 -10.60
C LYS A 247 1.85 -7.17 -9.99
N GLY A 248 3.04 -7.59 -10.44
CA GLY A 248 4.28 -7.05 -9.93
C GLY A 248 4.48 -7.38 -8.45
N ILE A 249 4.75 -6.34 -7.67
CA ILE A 249 4.98 -6.47 -6.24
C ILE A 249 3.78 -5.93 -5.47
N SER A 250 3.38 -6.65 -4.42
CA SER A 250 2.43 -6.15 -3.43
C SER A 250 2.95 -6.36 -2.01
N ARG A 251 2.49 -5.54 -1.08
CA ARG A 251 2.73 -5.70 0.37
C ARG A 251 1.39 -5.80 1.07
N SER A 252 1.25 -6.83 1.88
CA SER A 252 0.07 -7.05 2.73
C SER A 252 0.41 -6.70 4.17
N ASP A 253 -0.42 -5.88 4.81
CA ASP A 253 -0.22 -5.33 6.14
C ASP A 253 -1.14 -6.07 7.14
N PHE A 254 -0.56 -6.68 8.17
CA PHE A 254 -1.26 -7.54 9.12
C PHE A 254 -1.13 -7.07 10.56
N LYS A 255 -2.16 -7.32 11.36
CA LYS A 255 -2.03 -7.46 12.81
C LYS A 255 -1.98 -8.95 13.17
N PHE A 256 -0.97 -9.33 13.96
CA PHE A 256 -0.82 -10.67 14.51
C PHE A 256 -1.19 -10.66 15.99
N HIS A 257 -2.29 -11.33 16.32
CA HIS A 257 -2.84 -11.38 17.66
C HIS A 257 -3.47 -12.75 17.94
N ASN A 258 -3.20 -13.32 19.13
CA ASN A 258 -3.71 -14.63 19.55
C ASN A 258 -3.56 -15.70 18.45
N ASN A 259 -2.35 -15.81 17.90
CA ASN A 259 -1.99 -16.78 16.84
C ASN A 259 -2.81 -16.66 15.54
N LYS A 260 -3.43 -15.49 15.31
CA LYS A 260 -4.21 -15.18 14.11
C LYS A 260 -3.66 -13.95 13.40
N PHE A 261 -3.63 -14.00 12.06
CA PHE A 261 -3.27 -12.87 11.20
C PHE A 261 -4.53 -12.20 10.68
N TYR A 262 -4.68 -10.92 10.99
CA TYR A 262 -5.77 -10.08 10.51
C TYR A 262 -5.24 -9.17 9.41
N LEU A 263 -5.64 -9.41 8.17
CA LEU A 263 -5.24 -8.58 7.03
C LEU A 263 -5.94 -7.22 7.12
N LEU A 264 -5.15 -6.16 7.23
CA LEU A 264 -5.64 -4.79 7.32
C LEU A 264 -5.91 -4.22 5.94
N GLU A 265 -4.91 -4.32 5.05
CA GLU A 265 -4.92 -3.80 3.69
C GLU A 265 -3.85 -4.48 2.84
N ILE A 266 -3.94 -4.30 1.52
CA ILE A 266 -2.92 -4.69 0.56
C ILE A 266 -2.52 -3.47 -0.25
N ASN A 267 -1.21 -3.21 -0.33
CA ASN A 267 -0.63 -2.15 -1.13
C ASN A 267 -0.15 -2.74 -2.46
N THR A 268 -0.67 -2.23 -3.57
CA THR A 268 -0.39 -2.71 -4.93
C THR A 268 0.85 -2.07 -5.55
N GLN A 269 1.41 -1.03 -4.91
CA GLN A 269 2.54 -0.26 -5.38
C GLN A 269 3.40 0.22 -4.19
N PRO A 270 4.06 -0.71 -3.48
CA PRO A 270 4.86 -0.36 -2.32
C PRO A 270 6.03 0.55 -2.69
N GLY A 271 6.41 1.44 -1.75
CA GLY A 271 7.52 2.37 -1.93
C GLY A 271 8.85 1.69 -2.25
N MET A 272 9.68 2.40 -3.01
CA MET A 272 11.01 1.96 -3.44
C MET A 272 12.08 2.99 -3.02
N THR A 273 12.02 3.44 -1.75
CA THR A 273 13.06 4.24 -1.12
C THR A 273 13.96 3.35 -0.24
N ASN A 274 15.09 3.87 0.23
CA ASN A 274 15.99 3.15 1.14
C ASN A 274 15.34 2.79 2.49
N LEU A 275 14.26 3.49 2.87
CA LEU A 275 13.47 3.21 4.08
C LEU A 275 12.22 2.37 3.78
N SER A 276 12.07 1.91 2.55
CA SER A 276 10.89 1.15 2.14
C SER A 276 11.06 -0.33 2.45
N LEU A 277 10.01 -0.93 3.00
CA LEU A 277 10.02 -2.30 3.52
C LEU A 277 10.29 -3.37 2.45
N VAL A 278 9.81 -3.18 1.23
CA VAL A 278 10.01 -4.17 0.16
C VAL A 278 11.47 -4.26 -0.27
N PRO A 279 12.19 -3.16 -0.55
CA PRO A 279 13.64 -3.21 -0.76
C PRO A 279 14.41 -3.85 0.40
N GLU A 280 14.03 -3.55 1.64
CA GLU A 280 14.66 -4.12 2.83
C GLU A 280 14.44 -5.64 2.93
N ILE A 281 13.21 -6.11 2.73
CA ILE A 281 12.89 -7.55 2.66
C ILE A 281 13.67 -8.21 1.52
N ALA A 282 13.74 -7.59 0.35
CA ALA A 282 14.47 -8.13 -0.80
C ALA A 282 15.97 -8.27 -0.51
N ALA A 283 16.58 -7.23 0.06
CA ALA A 283 17.99 -7.22 0.44
C ALA A 283 18.31 -8.32 1.47
N PHE A 284 17.46 -8.51 2.48
CA PHE A 284 17.61 -9.59 3.46
C PHE A 284 17.62 -10.97 2.81
N HIS A 285 16.87 -11.17 1.75
CA HIS A 285 16.84 -12.42 0.97
C HIS A 285 17.85 -12.47 -0.19
N GLY A 286 18.87 -11.59 -0.18
CA GLY A 286 19.97 -11.59 -1.16
C GLY A 286 19.62 -10.97 -2.52
N LEU A 287 18.45 -10.30 -2.65
CA LEU A 287 18.06 -9.62 -3.88
C LEU A 287 18.45 -8.16 -3.79
N SER A 288 19.49 -7.74 -4.53
CA SER A 288 19.92 -6.35 -4.58
C SER A 288 18.85 -5.43 -5.15
N PHE A 289 18.91 -4.13 -4.80
CA PHE A 289 17.91 -3.15 -5.26
C PHE A 289 17.82 -3.08 -6.78
N ILE A 290 18.95 -3.12 -7.48
CA ILE A 290 18.92 -3.15 -8.95
C ILE A 290 18.26 -4.41 -9.52
N ASN A 291 18.50 -5.56 -8.91
CA ASN A 291 17.89 -6.81 -9.37
C ASN A 291 16.38 -6.83 -9.09
N LEU A 292 15.96 -6.22 -7.97
CA LEU A 292 14.55 -5.98 -7.69
C LEU A 292 13.91 -5.09 -8.78
N LEU A 293 14.57 -3.97 -9.13
CA LEU A 293 14.08 -3.06 -10.17
C LEU A 293 14.05 -3.73 -11.56
N LYS A 294 15.09 -4.48 -11.92
CA LYS A 294 15.10 -5.26 -13.18
C LYS A 294 13.94 -6.23 -13.24
N TRP A 295 13.71 -6.97 -12.16
CA TRP A 295 12.56 -7.87 -12.09
C TRP A 295 11.22 -7.13 -12.28
N ILE A 296 11.03 -5.96 -11.63
CA ILE A 296 9.83 -5.13 -11.78
C ILE A 296 9.65 -4.68 -13.23
N LEU A 297 10.74 -4.31 -13.92
CA LEU A 297 10.71 -3.90 -15.31
C LEU A 297 10.43 -5.08 -16.26
N ASP A 298 10.92 -6.26 -15.95
CA ASP A 298 10.70 -7.47 -16.75
C ASP A 298 9.28 -8.04 -16.58
N ASP A 299 8.65 -7.81 -15.42
CA ASP A 299 7.25 -8.14 -15.16
C ASP A 299 6.28 -7.13 -15.83
N ALA A 300 6.74 -5.98 -16.28
CA ALA A 300 5.89 -4.96 -16.88
C ALA A 300 5.17 -5.47 -18.13
N SER A 301 3.88 -5.17 -18.23
CA SER A 301 3.02 -5.55 -19.37
C SER A 301 1.92 -4.53 -19.59
N THR A 302 1.17 -4.66 -20.64
CA THR A 302 -0.11 -4.00 -20.90
C THR A 302 -1.26 -4.85 -20.39
N ASN A 303 -2.44 -4.29 -20.23
CA ASN A 303 -3.67 -4.99 -19.83
C ASN A 303 -3.51 -5.79 -18.51
N ARG A 304 -3.03 -5.11 -17.52
CA ARG A 304 -2.70 -5.70 -16.21
C ARG A 304 -3.91 -5.88 -15.30
#